data_55f2e8454e43fc7baf2fe5c2fbac5e7b
#
_entry.id   55f2e8454e43fc7baf2fe5c2fbac5e7b
#
_cell.length_a   1.000
_cell.length_b   1.000
_cell.length_c   1.000
_cell.angle_alpha   90.00
_cell.angle_beta   90.00
_cell.angle_gamma   90.00
#
_symmetry.space_group_name_H-M   'P 1'
#
loop_
_entity.id
_entity.type
_entity.pdbx_description
1 polymer ?
#
loop_
_entity_poly.entity_id
_entity_poly.type
_entity_poly.pdbx_seq_one_letter_code
_entity_poly.pdbx_strand_id
1 'polypeptide(L)'
;AEGNLGIGSAVCDTVCNEAYTDTKYVLLYHTNFGYPFLDERLKLDIPFVKSEGLTDYAKSRIGKQLQITEPIDGGEEEVFYNTLEKGEVTLTNEQLKTRIKVIYNVEDFPVLLQWKSMISGDYALGIEPSLTRFDDFKMRALAPGDKKQYKIKYIFGGL
;
A
#
# COMPACT_ATOMS: atom_id res chain seq x y z
N ALA A 1 19.78 -15.26 13.77
CA ALA A 1 18.71 -15.23 14.78
C ALA A 1 17.38 -15.26 14.03
N GLU A 2 16.66 -16.37 14.12
CA GLU A 2 15.30 -16.48 13.60
C GLU A 2 14.42 -15.52 14.41
N GLY A 3 14.01 -14.43 13.77
CA GLY A 3 13.14 -13.47 14.39
C GLY A 3 11.80 -14.11 14.73
N ASN A 4 11.30 -13.75 15.89
CA ASN A 4 10.03 -14.16 16.46
C ASN A 4 8.93 -14.18 15.37
N LEU A 5 8.33 -15.34 15.12
CA LEU A 5 7.23 -15.51 14.17
C LEU A 5 6.09 -14.59 14.60
N GLY A 6 5.85 -13.56 13.80
CA GLY A 6 4.82 -12.57 14.10
C GLY A 6 3.40 -13.15 13.97
N ILE A 7 2.44 -12.47 14.58
CA ILE A 7 1.01 -12.75 14.40
C ILE A 7 0.63 -12.32 12.99
N GLY A 8 0.08 -13.24 12.18
CA GLY A 8 -0.39 -12.97 10.83
C GLY A 8 -1.91 -12.79 10.78
N SER A 9 -2.37 -11.81 10.02
CA SER A 9 -3.76 -11.67 9.58
C SER A 9 -3.83 -11.67 8.06
N ALA A 10 -4.91 -12.18 7.50
CA ALA A 10 -5.13 -12.16 6.05
C ALA A 10 -6.55 -11.68 5.74
N VAL A 11 -6.64 -10.73 4.80
CA VAL A 11 -7.89 -10.37 4.15
C VAL A 11 -7.98 -11.19 2.86
N CYS A 12 -9.09 -11.90 2.69
CA CYS A 12 -9.37 -12.72 1.52
C CYS A 12 -10.75 -12.33 0.98
N ASP A 13 -10.78 -11.74 -0.21
CA ASP A 13 -12.01 -11.30 -0.86
C ASP A 13 -12.28 -12.09 -2.13
N THR A 14 -13.55 -12.31 -2.44
CA THR A 14 -13.99 -12.91 -3.69
C THR A 14 -14.88 -11.92 -4.43
N VAL A 15 -14.45 -11.49 -5.61
CA VAL A 15 -15.29 -10.73 -6.54
C VAL A 15 -16.00 -11.71 -7.45
N CYS A 16 -17.33 -11.62 -7.54
CA CYS A 16 -18.17 -12.46 -8.38
C CYS A 16 -18.98 -11.60 -9.32
N ASN A 17 -19.03 -11.98 -10.61
CA ASN A 17 -19.95 -11.36 -11.55
C ASN A 17 -21.29 -12.12 -11.55
N GLU A 18 -22.32 -11.54 -10.95
CA GLU A 18 -23.69 -12.09 -10.89
C GLU A 18 -24.60 -11.54 -12.01
N ALA A 19 -24.06 -10.70 -12.91
CA ALA A 19 -24.78 -10.20 -14.06
C ALA A 19 -24.81 -11.22 -15.21
N TYR A 20 -25.62 -10.94 -16.23
CA TYR A 20 -25.72 -11.76 -17.45
C TYR A 20 -24.73 -11.36 -18.56
N THR A 21 -23.93 -10.32 -18.30
CA THR A 21 -22.92 -9.78 -19.23
C THR A 21 -21.59 -9.62 -18.52
N ASP A 22 -20.51 -9.45 -19.29
CA ASP A 22 -19.19 -9.11 -18.73
C ASP A 22 -19.27 -7.85 -17.89
N THR A 23 -18.73 -7.91 -16.68
CA THR A 23 -18.68 -6.79 -15.74
C THR A 23 -17.23 -6.37 -15.51
N LYS A 24 -16.98 -5.07 -15.64
CA LYS A 24 -15.66 -4.47 -15.37
C LYS A 24 -15.60 -3.94 -13.95
N TYR A 25 -14.44 -4.10 -13.32
CA TYR A 25 -14.22 -3.61 -11.95
C TYR A 25 -12.77 -3.18 -11.74
N VAL A 26 -12.57 -2.43 -10.68
CA VAL A 26 -11.27 -2.12 -10.08
C VAL A 26 -11.32 -2.51 -8.61
N LEU A 27 -10.16 -2.77 -8.04
CA LEU A 27 -10.01 -3.06 -6.60
C LEU A 27 -8.72 -2.41 -6.10
N LEU A 28 -8.82 -1.78 -4.97
CA LEU A 28 -7.71 -1.22 -4.22
C LEU A 28 -7.91 -1.55 -2.74
N TYR A 29 -6.86 -1.98 -2.07
CA TYR A 29 -6.85 -2.13 -0.62
C TYR A 29 -6.18 -0.92 0.00
N HIS A 30 -6.97 -0.08 0.65
CA HIS A 30 -6.48 1.16 1.26
C HIS A 30 -6.16 0.92 2.74
N THR A 31 -4.90 0.58 3.03
CA THR A 31 -4.44 0.30 4.39
C THR A 31 -3.68 1.50 4.94
N ASN A 32 -4.24 2.13 5.96
CA ASN A 32 -3.63 3.29 6.62
C ASN A 32 -2.91 2.91 7.90
N PHE A 33 -1.73 3.49 8.06
CA PHE A 33 -0.95 3.46 9.29
C PHE A 33 -0.92 4.86 9.88
N GLY A 34 -1.16 4.98 11.19
CA GLY A 34 -1.20 6.23 11.93
C GLY A 34 -0.39 6.16 13.22
N TYR A 35 -0.40 7.28 13.95
CA TYR A 35 0.23 7.36 15.27
C TYR A 35 -0.40 6.35 16.25
N PRO A 36 0.38 5.69 17.15
CA PRO A 36 1.79 5.92 17.42
C PRO A 36 2.77 5.09 16.57
N PHE A 37 2.29 4.18 15.70
CA PHE A 37 3.18 3.39 14.86
C PHE A 37 3.84 4.23 13.76
N LEU A 38 3.09 5.14 13.16
CA LEU A 38 3.60 6.15 12.25
C LEU A 38 4.15 7.33 13.08
N ASP A 39 5.44 7.53 13.01
CA ASP A 39 6.15 8.71 13.48
C ASP A 39 7.39 8.96 12.59
N GLU A 40 8.12 10.03 12.80
CA GLU A 40 9.28 10.42 11.99
C GLU A 40 10.43 9.39 11.98
N ARG A 41 10.38 8.41 12.89
CA ARG A 41 11.36 7.32 13.02
C ARG A 41 10.94 6.06 12.28
N LEU A 42 9.73 6.01 11.74
CA LEU A 42 9.27 4.87 10.96
C LEU A 42 10.17 4.67 9.74
N LYS A 43 10.72 3.47 9.62
CA LYS A 43 11.49 3.03 8.47
C LYS A 43 10.60 2.29 7.49
N LEU A 44 10.58 2.76 6.25
CA LEU A 44 9.87 2.13 5.15
C LEU A 44 10.86 1.36 4.29
N ASP A 45 10.57 0.10 4.05
CA ASP A 45 11.24 -0.73 3.06
C ASP A 45 10.21 -1.13 1.99
N ILE A 46 10.23 -0.40 0.88
CA ILE A 46 9.41 -0.64 -0.32
C ILE A 46 10.40 -0.91 -1.46
N PRO A 47 10.66 -2.18 -1.82
CA PRO A 47 11.65 -2.54 -2.82
C PRO A 47 11.09 -2.34 -4.24
N PHE A 48 10.78 -1.08 -4.59
CA PHE A 48 10.27 -0.74 -5.90
C PHE A 48 11.39 -0.73 -6.96
N VAL A 49 11.08 -1.24 -8.16
CA VAL A 49 11.93 -1.12 -9.36
C VAL A 49 11.65 0.19 -10.11
N LYS A 50 10.45 0.75 -9.91
CA LYS A 50 10.03 2.04 -10.45
C LYS A 50 9.11 2.74 -9.46
N SER A 51 9.31 4.05 -9.31
CA SER A 51 8.43 4.92 -8.53
C SER A 51 8.14 6.21 -9.29
N GLU A 52 6.89 6.64 -9.32
CA GLU A 52 6.41 7.83 -10.03
C GLU A 52 5.45 8.62 -9.14
N GLY A 53 5.63 9.93 -9.06
CA GLY A 53 4.69 10.82 -8.36
C GLY A 53 3.44 11.08 -9.18
N LEU A 54 2.25 11.04 -8.55
CA LEU A 54 0.99 11.36 -9.22
C LEU A 54 0.82 12.87 -9.43
N THR A 55 0.99 13.65 -8.36
CA THR A 55 0.88 15.11 -8.40
C THR A 55 2.24 15.77 -8.71
N ASP A 56 2.24 17.03 -9.09
CA ASP A 56 3.51 17.75 -9.32
C ASP A 56 4.29 17.92 -8.01
N TYR A 57 3.61 18.06 -6.89
CA TYR A 57 4.24 18.02 -5.58
C TYR A 57 4.92 16.67 -5.32
N ALA A 58 4.22 15.55 -5.49
CA ALA A 58 4.80 14.22 -5.33
C ALA A 58 5.96 13.96 -6.30
N LYS A 59 5.87 14.43 -7.56
CA LYS A 59 6.98 14.35 -8.53
C LYS A 59 8.22 15.09 -8.05
N SER A 60 8.06 16.24 -7.42
CA SER A 60 9.17 17.03 -6.85
C SER A 60 9.82 16.35 -5.65
N ARG A 61 9.12 15.37 -5.03
CA ARG A 61 9.55 14.61 -3.87
C ARG A 61 10.11 13.22 -4.20
N ILE A 62 10.27 12.89 -5.49
CA ILE A 62 10.95 11.66 -5.92
C ILE A 62 12.37 11.61 -5.32
N GLY A 63 12.76 10.46 -4.78
CA GLY A 63 13.96 10.28 -3.96
C GLY A 63 13.75 10.52 -2.45
N LYS A 64 12.59 11.08 -2.05
CA LYS A 64 12.20 11.30 -0.65
C LYS A 64 10.92 10.52 -0.26
N GLN A 65 10.41 9.69 -1.15
CA GLN A 65 9.16 8.95 -0.94
C GLN A 65 9.18 8.02 0.28
N LEU A 66 10.36 7.52 0.66
CA LEU A 66 10.51 6.67 1.86
C LEU A 66 10.75 7.46 3.15
N GLN A 67 10.92 8.78 3.05
CA GLN A 67 11.10 9.65 4.20
C GLN A 67 9.79 9.92 4.91
N ILE A 68 9.72 9.65 6.22
CA ILE A 68 8.64 10.10 7.10
C ILE A 68 9.17 11.30 7.89
N THR A 69 8.36 12.34 8.00
CA THR A 69 8.68 13.55 8.77
C THR A 69 7.73 13.68 9.95
N GLU A 70 8.06 14.56 10.89
CA GLU A 70 7.08 15.04 11.86
C GLU A 70 5.88 15.68 11.16
N PRO A 71 4.71 15.75 11.82
CA PRO A 71 3.57 16.49 11.27
C PRO A 71 3.91 17.96 11.00
N ILE A 72 3.48 18.47 9.86
CA ILE A 72 3.70 19.85 9.42
C ILE A 72 2.38 20.55 9.17
N ASP A 73 2.30 21.84 9.51
CA ASP A 73 1.13 22.65 9.20
C ASP A 73 1.13 23.08 7.73
N GLY A 74 -0.01 22.96 7.06
CA GLY A 74 -0.19 23.44 5.68
C GLY A 74 0.59 22.64 4.63
N GLY A 75 0.90 21.38 4.87
CA GLY A 75 1.53 20.48 3.91
C GLY A 75 0.59 20.06 2.77
N GLU A 76 1.15 19.32 1.81
CA GLU A 76 0.39 18.68 0.73
C GLU A 76 0.54 17.16 0.82
N GLU A 77 -0.47 16.43 0.34
CA GLU A 77 -0.43 14.99 0.21
C GLU A 77 0.55 14.56 -0.89
N GLU A 78 1.24 13.46 -0.65
CA GLU A 78 2.11 12.83 -1.62
C GLU A 78 1.53 11.47 -2.03
N VAL A 79 1.30 11.25 -3.32
CA VAL A 79 0.90 9.96 -3.87
C VAL A 79 1.94 9.47 -4.85
N PHE A 80 2.46 8.27 -4.61
CA PHE A 80 3.41 7.61 -5.49
C PHE A 80 2.86 6.29 -6.00
N TYR A 81 3.08 6.03 -7.29
CA TYR A 81 2.87 4.73 -7.90
C TYR A 81 4.18 3.95 -7.92
N ASN A 82 4.20 2.83 -7.23
CA ASN A 82 5.37 1.96 -7.16
C ASN A 82 5.09 0.66 -7.90
N THR A 83 6.06 0.20 -8.69
CA THR A 83 6.08 -1.13 -9.28
C THR A 83 7.10 -1.98 -8.53
N LEU A 84 6.70 -3.14 -8.03
CA LEU A 84 7.54 -4.07 -7.29
C LEU A 84 7.70 -5.38 -8.06
N GLU A 85 8.87 -6.03 -7.95
CA GLU A 85 9.05 -7.41 -8.44
C GLU A 85 8.37 -8.42 -7.50
N LYS A 86 8.37 -8.13 -6.20
CA LYS A 86 7.72 -8.93 -5.17
C LYS A 86 6.85 -8.05 -4.30
N GLY A 87 5.58 -8.43 -4.14
CA GLY A 87 4.63 -7.70 -3.31
C GLY A 87 4.90 -7.89 -1.82
N GLU A 88 5.97 -7.29 -1.33
CA GLU A 88 6.32 -7.29 0.09
C GLU A 88 6.82 -5.90 0.48
N VAL A 89 6.13 -5.29 1.43
CA VAL A 89 6.49 -4.00 2.04
C VAL A 89 6.74 -4.22 3.51
N THR A 90 7.81 -3.64 4.05
CA THR A 90 8.13 -3.73 5.48
C THR A 90 8.15 -2.34 6.10
N LEU A 91 7.43 -2.20 7.19
CA LEU A 91 7.39 -1.00 8.02
C LEU A 91 7.97 -1.35 9.39
N THR A 92 8.92 -0.57 9.88
CA THR A 92 9.62 -0.85 11.14
C THR A 92 9.68 0.40 12.00
N ASN A 93 9.09 0.33 13.19
CA ASN A 93 9.28 1.34 14.24
C ASN A 93 10.15 0.73 15.35
N GLU A 94 11.42 1.14 15.41
CA GLU A 94 12.40 0.58 16.35
C GLU A 94 12.10 1.00 17.80
N GLN A 95 11.51 2.18 18.01
CA GLN A 95 11.16 2.63 19.35
C GLN A 95 10.04 1.79 19.96
N LEU A 96 9.04 1.44 19.14
CA LEU A 96 7.95 0.55 19.55
C LEU A 96 8.34 -0.93 19.47
N LYS A 97 9.56 -1.22 18.99
CA LYS A 97 10.05 -2.59 18.74
C LYS A 97 9.06 -3.40 17.89
N THR A 98 8.43 -2.75 16.94
CA THR A 98 7.36 -3.34 16.12
C THR A 98 7.70 -3.29 14.64
N ARG A 99 7.45 -4.39 13.96
CA ARG A 99 7.54 -4.52 12.51
C ARG A 99 6.21 -5.00 11.94
N ILE A 100 5.80 -4.42 10.82
CA ILE A 100 4.63 -4.85 10.06
C ILE A 100 5.09 -5.15 8.63
N LYS A 101 4.72 -6.32 8.12
CA LYS A 101 4.86 -6.65 6.70
C LYS A 101 3.49 -6.69 6.04
N VAL A 102 3.40 -6.08 4.86
CA VAL A 102 2.26 -6.19 3.95
C VAL A 102 2.69 -7.03 2.76
N ILE A 103 2.00 -8.15 2.54
CA ILE A 103 2.36 -9.13 1.50
C ILE A 103 1.16 -9.38 0.60
N TYR A 104 1.37 -9.25 -0.70
CA TYR A 104 0.35 -9.44 -1.74
C TYR A 104 0.95 -10.05 -3.01
N ASN A 105 0.11 -10.50 -3.94
CA ASN A 105 0.56 -11.00 -5.24
C ASN A 105 0.64 -9.83 -6.25
N VAL A 106 1.82 -9.58 -6.82
CA VAL A 106 2.03 -8.51 -7.83
C VAL A 106 1.29 -8.78 -9.15
N GLU A 107 0.98 -10.03 -9.50
CA GLU A 107 0.16 -10.36 -10.67
C GLU A 107 -1.30 -9.92 -10.47
N ASP A 108 -1.77 -10.00 -9.22
CA ASP A 108 -3.10 -9.50 -8.85
C ASP A 108 -3.10 -7.98 -8.70
N PHE A 109 -2.07 -7.41 -8.07
CA PHE A 109 -1.95 -5.98 -7.80
C PHE A 109 -0.64 -5.45 -8.38
N PRO A 110 -0.61 -5.10 -9.68
CA PRO A 110 0.62 -4.67 -10.37
C PRO A 110 1.10 -3.28 -9.94
N VAL A 111 0.28 -2.54 -9.19
CA VAL A 111 0.58 -1.19 -8.72
C VAL A 111 0.46 -1.16 -7.20
N LEU A 112 1.48 -0.60 -6.54
CA LEU A 112 1.41 -0.21 -5.15
C LEU A 112 1.30 1.31 -5.08
N LEU A 113 0.15 1.82 -4.63
CA LEU A 113 0.07 3.22 -4.25
C LEU A 113 0.64 3.39 -2.85
N GLN A 114 1.48 4.39 -2.72
CA GLN A 114 1.96 4.91 -1.44
C GLN A 114 1.39 6.31 -1.28
N TRP A 115 0.43 6.47 -0.39
CA TRP A 115 -0.12 7.76 -0.02
C TRP A 115 0.49 8.22 1.29
N LYS A 116 0.90 9.49 1.34
CA LYS A 116 1.47 10.10 2.53
C LYS A 116 0.77 11.42 2.79
N SER A 117 0.15 11.55 3.95
CA SER A 117 -0.22 12.82 4.53
C SER A 117 0.63 13.07 5.78
N MET A 118 1.59 13.98 5.65
CA MET A 118 2.41 14.42 6.80
C MET A 118 1.86 15.72 7.37
N ILE A 119 0.54 15.91 7.35
CA ILE A 119 -0.14 17.14 7.73
C ILE A 119 -0.61 17.04 9.18
N SER A 120 -0.44 18.12 9.96
CA SER A 120 -0.99 18.21 11.32
C SER A 120 -2.51 18.02 11.30
N GLY A 121 -3.01 17.05 12.08
CA GLY A 121 -4.43 16.68 12.13
C GLY A 121 -4.86 15.65 11.10
N ASP A 122 -4.02 15.33 10.10
CA ASP A 122 -4.27 14.32 9.07
C ASP A 122 -3.02 13.46 8.78
N TYR A 123 -2.35 13.05 9.86
CA TYR A 123 -1.06 12.36 9.79
C TYR A 123 -1.25 10.86 9.55
N ALA A 124 -1.05 10.44 8.29
CA ALA A 124 -1.28 9.06 7.87
C ALA A 124 -0.36 8.60 6.73
N LEU A 125 -0.15 7.30 6.65
CA LEU A 125 0.57 6.61 5.58
C LEU A 125 -0.30 5.50 5.01
N GLY A 126 -0.65 5.58 3.72
CA GLY A 126 -1.34 4.53 2.96
C GLY A 126 -0.33 3.60 2.27
N ILE A 127 -0.53 2.30 2.43
CA ILE A 127 0.13 1.23 1.65
C ILE A 127 -0.97 0.46 0.94
N GLU A 128 -1.09 0.68 -0.38
CA GLU A 128 -2.33 0.43 -1.08
C GLU A 128 -2.11 -0.39 -2.36
N PRO A 129 -2.03 -1.73 -2.27
CA PRO A 129 -2.04 -2.59 -3.45
C PRO A 129 -3.29 -2.38 -4.31
N SER A 130 -3.10 -2.11 -5.60
CA SER A 130 -4.15 -1.74 -6.54
C SER A 130 -4.07 -2.52 -7.85
N LEU A 131 -5.24 -2.79 -8.44
CA LEU A 131 -5.36 -3.35 -9.80
C LEU A 131 -4.89 -2.36 -10.87
N THR A 132 -4.96 -1.06 -10.60
CA THR A 132 -4.77 -0.02 -11.62
C THR A 132 -4.26 1.28 -11.02
N ARG A 133 -3.79 2.16 -11.89
CA ARG A 133 -3.47 3.56 -11.58
C ARG A 133 -4.73 4.42 -11.77
N PHE A 134 -4.82 5.55 -11.07
CA PHE A 134 -5.93 6.49 -11.23
C PHE A 134 -5.81 7.37 -12.48
N ASP A 135 -4.59 7.52 -13.01
CA ASP A 135 -4.28 8.27 -14.24
C ASP A 135 -4.25 7.39 -15.51
N ASP A 136 -4.30 6.05 -15.35
CA ASP A 136 -4.39 5.06 -16.44
C ASP A 136 -5.26 3.89 -15.98
N PHE A 137 -6.57 4.09 -16.02
CA PHE A 137 -7.57 3.15 -15.50
C PHE A 137 -7.65 1.88 -16.36
N LYS A 138 -7.04 0.79 -15.91
CA LYS A 138 -7.15 -0.54 -16.53
C LYS A 138 -8.07 -1.42 -15.70
N MET A 139 -9.33 -1.48 -16.09
CA MET A 139 -10.32 -2.33 -15.42
C MET A 139 -10.08 -3.80 -15.73
N ARG A 140 -10.24 -4.67 -14.76
CA ARG A 140 -10.41 -6.11 -14.99
C ARG A 140 -11.85 -6.41 -15.35
N ALA A 141 -12.07 -7.47 -16.14
CA ALA A 141 -13.40 -7.96 -16.50
C ALA A 141 -13.58 -9.39 -15.95
N LEU A 142 -14.80 -9.70 -15.55
CA LEU A 142 -15.26 -11.05 -15.26
C LEU A 142 -16.44 -11.38 -16.16
N ALA A 143 -16.43 -12.58 -16.76
CA ALA A 143 -17.57 -13.13 -17.48
C ALA A 143 -18.72 -13.48 -16.49
N PRO A 144 -19.95 -13.63 -16.99
CA PRO A 144 -21.09 -14.06 -16.17
C PRO A 144 -20.78 -15.33 -15.35
N GLY A 145 -20.99 -15.26 -14.05
CA GLY A 145 -20.75 -16.38 -13.13
C GLY A 145 -19.30 -16.58 -12.71
N ASP A 146 -18.35 -15.89 -13.33
CA ASP A 146 -16.94 -15.97 -12.95
C ASP A 146 -16.66 -15.33 -11.59
N LYS A 147 -15.61 -15.86 -10.93
CA LYS A 147 -15.14 -15.40 -9.62
C LYS A 147 -13.62 -15.22 -9.65
N LYS A 148 -13.14 -14.20 -8.95
CA LYS A 148 -11.72 -13.97 -8.71
C LYS A 148 -11.48 -13.73 -7.24
N GLN A 149 -10.53 -14.48 -6.66
CA GLN A 149 -10.10 -14.29 -5.28
C GLN A 149 -8.87 -13.39 -5.21
N TYR A 150 -8.84 -12.57 -4.17
CA TYR A 150 -7.73 -11.69 -3.81
C TYR A 150 -7.32 -11.93 -2.38
N LYS A 151 -6.02 -11.75 -2.10
CA LYS A 151 -5.49 -11.94 -0.76
C LYS A 151 -4.39 -10.95 -0.45
N ILE A 152 -4.52 -10.30 0.72
CA ILE A 152 -3.46 -9.54 1.35
C ILE A 152 -3.18 -10.12 2.72
N LYS A 153 -1.89 -10.23 3.08
CA LYS A 153 -1.45 -10.67 4.40
C LYS A 153 -0.75 -9.54 5.13
N TYR A 154 -1.04 -9.43 6.40
CA TYR A 154 -0.35 -8.56 7.34
C TYR A 154 0.35 -9.42 8.38
N ILE A 155 1.66 -9.22 8.58
CA ILE A 155 2.44 -9.94 9.58
C ILE A 155 2.96 -8.92 10.59
N PHE A 156 2.54 -9.06 11.82
CA PHE A 156 2.95 -8.21 12.95
C PHE A 156 4.01 -8.97 13.74
N GLY A 157 5.17 -8.38 13.95
CA GLY A 157 6.28 -8.98 14.68
C GLY A 157 6.96 -7.98 15.59
N GLY A 158 7.58 -8.50 16.67
CA GLY A 158 8.57 -7.77 17.45
C GLY A 158 9.94 -7.73 16.74
N LEU A 159 10.80 -6.81 17.18
CA LEU A 159 12.21 -6.72 16.77
C LEU A 159 13.11 -7.51 17.74
#